data_a7aa7d5b1103a497413353899a2127b6
#
_entry.id   a7aa7d5b1103a497413353899a2127b6
#
_cell.length_a   1.000
_cell.length_b   1.000
_cell.length_c   1.000
_cell.angle_alpha   90.00
_cell.angle_beta   90.00
_cell.angle_gamma   90.00
#
_symmetry.space_group_name_H-M   'P 1'
#
loop_
_entity.id
_entity.type
_entity.pdbx_description
1 polymer ?
#
loop_
_entity_poly.entity_id
_entity_poly.type
_entity_poly.pdbx_seq_one_letter_code
_entity_poly.pdbx_strand_id
1 'polypeptide(L)'
;MLDDVSGYSRGMYSNWFWHHSLQLLIDAGEGLQLALGSNVFSPSVLAISHGHSDHVLGLPGLVAARRFSKGATDKPLTIVYPEQSRGVQAARDLLGTAYAGVVFPLTWIAVAPGTGVPLGKGRSLEAFAVRHVEGEPALGYRVVETKRRLKPEHASMSQAEVEAAARDGRRESLLETVTHVRFAHSGDAMPIDPALVAGADLLVHDATFLEEPDRKYPIHATTEEALAVGRAAGVKTLVLYHLSIRYDRATALPALRAQVAASGFTGDCWLLDEGALLPLR
;
A
#
# COMPACT_ATOMS: atom_id res chain seq x y z
N MET A 1 9.92 11.28 -3.86
CA MET A 1 9.05 10.07 -3.70
C MET A 1 8.30 10.14 -2.37
N LEU A 2 8.96 10.42 -1.25
CA LEU A 2 8.28 10.47 0.06
C LEU A 2 7.39 11.70 0.26
N ASP A 3 7.59 12.78 -0.47
CA ASP A 3 6.67 13.93 -0.51
C ASP A 3 5.30 13.59 -1.14
N ASP A 4 5.21 12.42 -1.80
CA ASP A 4 4.00 11.92 -2.46
C ASP A 4 3.23 10.91 -1.59
N VAL A 5 3.63 10.76 -0.33
CA VAL A 5 2.98 9.82 0.59
C VAL A 5 2.78 10.44 1.96
N SER A 6 1.75 9.96 2.65
CA SER A 6 1.50 10.24 4.06
C SER A 6 0.83 9.05 4.72
N GLY A 7 0.82 9.00 6.02
CA GLY A 7 0.21 7.88 6.72
C GLY A 7 0.22 8.07 8.22
N TYR A 8 -0.41 7.17 8.91
CA TYR A 8 -0.30 6.98 10.35
C TYR A 8 -0.12 5.49 10.61
N SER A 9 0.79 5.14 11.49
CA SER A 9 0.98 3.76 11.85
C SER A 9 1.41 3.62 13.31
N ARG A 10 0.66 2.83 14.04
CA ARG A 10 0.99 2.37 15.38
C ARG A 10 0.18 1.11 15.64
N GLY A 11 0.84 -0.01 15.84
CA GLY A 11 0.17 -1.29 16.07
C GLY A 11 -0.89 -1.19 17.16
N MET A 12 -2.04 -1.81 16.97
CA MET A 12 -3.24 -1.80 17.82
C MET A 12 -4.00 -0.46 17.91
N TYR A 13 -3.46 0.67 17.45
CA TYR A 13 -4.12 1.97 17.53
C TYR A 13 -4.76 2.38 16.22
N SER A 14 -3.93 2.62 15.20
CA SER A 14 -4.44 3.04 13.89
C SER A 14 -3.37 2.84 12.82
N ASN A 15 -3.79 2.35 11.66
CA ASN A 15 -2.91 2.15 10.52
C ASN A 15 -3.63 2.58 9.26
N TRP A 16 -3.00 3.46 8.48
CA TRP A 16 -3.38 3.83 7.14
C TRP A 16 -2.19 4.47 6.41
N PHE A 17 -2.15 4.29 5.10
CA PHE A 17 -1.10 4.81 4.22
C PHE A 17 -1.73 5.38 2.96
N TRP A 18 -1.43 6.62 2.61
CA TRP A 18 -1.95 7.28 1.43
C TRP A 18 -0.83 7.63 0.45
N HIS A 19 -0.92 7.08 -0.76
CA HIS A 19 -0.08 7.43 -1.90
C HIS A 19 -0.82 8.44 -2.77
N HIS A 20 -0.41 9.71 -2.74
CA HIS A 20 -1.16 10.83 -3.27
C HIS A 20 -1.35 10.75 -4.79
N SER A 21 -0.26 10.60 -5.58
CA SER A 21 -0.32 10.56 -7.04
C SER A 21 -1.02 9.32 -7.60
N LEU A 22 -1.07 8.23 -6.84
CA LEU A 22 -1.87 7.06 -7.16
C LEU A 22 -3.33 7.20 -6.72
N GLN A 23 -3.66 8.21 -5.92
CA GLN A 23 -4.97 8.39 -5.27
C GLN A 23 -5.42 7.12 -4.53
N LEU A 24 -4.44 6.37 -4.01
CA LEU A 24 -4.59 5.08 -3.35
C LEU A 24 -4.38 5.22 -1.86
N LEU A 25 -5.37 4.84 -1.09
CA LEU A 25 -5.30 4.68 0.35
C LEU A 25 -5.22 3.19 0.68
N ILE A 26 -4.30 2.81 1.55
CA ILE A 26 -4.23 1.47 2.14
C ILE A 26 -4.68 1.58 3.59
N ASP A 27 -5.67 0.79 3.96
CA ASP A 27 -6.32 0.74 5.26
C ASP A 27 -7.00 2.05 5.68
N ALA A 28 -7.84 1.96 6.68
CA ALA A 28 -8.64 3.04 7.21
C ALA A 28 -8.76 2.93 8.74
N GLY A 29 -7.62 3.07 9.43
CA GLY A 29 -7.58 3.10 10.89
C GLY A 29 -8.32 4.30 11.47
N GLU A 30 -8.58 4.27 12.75
CA GLU A 30 -9.30 5.32 13.48
C GLU A 30 -8.63 6.69 13.30
N GLY A 31 -9.42 7.75 13.18
CA GLY A 31 -8.92 9.11 13.01
C GLY A 31 -8.50 9.49 11.59
N LEU A 32 -8.55 8.57 10.63
CA LEU A 32 -8.19 8.82 9.22
C LEU A 32 -8.86 10.08 8.66
N GLN A 33 -10.19 10.25 8.86
CA GLN A 33 -10.93 11.39 8.34
C GLN A 33 -10.44 12.73 8.93
N LEU A 34 -10.00 12.74 10.18
CA LEU A 34 -9.43 13.92 10.83
C LEU A 34 -8.09 14.30 10.21
N ALA A 35 -7.24 13.30 9.95
CA ALA A 35 -5.94 13.50 9.33
C ALA A 35 -6.04 13.95 7.88
N LEU A 36 -6.99 13.40 7.11
CA LEU A 36 -7.22 13.81 5.72
C LEU A 36 -7.85 15.22 5.62
N GLY A 37 -8.70 15.62 6.58
CA GLY A 37 -9.38 16.90 6.55
C GLY A 37 -10.12 17.13 5.23
N SER A 38 -9.82 18.22 4.51
CA SER A 38 -10.43 18.51 3.21
C SER A 38 -10.01 17.52 2.10
N ASN A 39 -8.95 16.74 2.30
CA ASN A 39 -8.47 15.76 1.34
C ASN A 39 -9.25 14.44 1.34
N VAL A 40 -10.31 14.32 2.13
CA VAL A 40 -11.19 13.11 2.15
C VAL A 40 -11.73 12.73 0.76
N PHE A 41 -11.78 13.68 -0.19
CA PHE A 41 -12.20 13.46 -1.56
C PHE A 41 -11.08 13.06 -2.52
N SER A 42 -9.81 13.07 -2.08
CA SER A 42 -8.65 12.83 -2.94
C SER A 42 -8.41 11.35 -3.25
N PRO A 43 -8.53 10.40 -2.31
CA PRO A 43 -8.44 8.99 -2.63
C PRO A 43 -9.60 8.56 -3.54
N SER A 44 -9.28 7.87 -4.63
CA SER A 44 -10.27 7.23 -5.52
C SER A 44 -10.39 5.73 -5.25
N VAL A 45 -9.35 5.13 -4.66
CA VAL A 45 -9.32 3.73 -4.24
C VAL A 45 -8.85 3.64 -2.79
N LEU A 46 -9.57 2.88 -1.99
CA LEU A 46 -9.17 2.42 -0.66
C LEU A 46 -9.02 0.90 -0.73
N ALA A 47 -7.83 0.39 -0.44
CA ALA A 47 -7.58 -1.04 -0.33
C ALA A 47 -7.40 -1.42 1.15
N ILE A 48 -8.26 -2.29 1.65
CA ILE A 48 -8.20 -2.80 3.02
C ILE A 48 -7.36 -4.07 3.03
N SER A 49 -6.32 -4.11 3.86
CA SER A 49 -5.44 -5.28 3.98
C SER A 49 -6.12 -6.44 4.72
N HIS A 50 -6.82 -6.17 5.80
CA HIS A 50 -7.57 -7.13 6.59
C HIS A 50 -8.58 -6.44 7.53
N GLY A 51 -9.37 -7.20 8.28
CA GLY A 51 -10.51 -6.69 9.04
C GLY A 51 -10.26 -6.34 10.50
N HIS A 52 -9.00 -6.19 10.97
CA HIS A 52 -8.76 -5.76 12.35
C HIS A 52 -9.17 -4.31 12.58
N SER A 53 -9.51 -3.99 13.81
CA SER A 53 -10.09 -2.71 14.20
C SER A 53 -9.21 -1.51 13.84
N ASP A 54 -7.91 -1.61 14.06
CA ASP A 54 -6.94 -0.55 13.77
C ASP A 54 -6.69 -0.33 12.26
N HIS A 55 -7.31 -1.14 11.39
CA HIS A 55 -7.29 -1.02 9.94
C HIS A 55 -8.63 -0.63 9.32
N VAL A 56 -9.76 -0.74 10.06
CA VAL A 56 -11.09 -0.52 9.47
C VAL A 56 -11.98 0.49 10.22
N LEU A 57 -11.70 0.82 11.49
CA LEU A 57 -12.61 1.66 12.29
C LEU A 57 -12.70 3.12 11.81
N GLY A 58 -11.76 3.62 11.04
CA GLY A 58 -11.84 4.94 10.42
C GLY A 58 -12.73 4.97 9.17
N LEU A 59 -13.10 3.82 8.62
CA LEU A 59 -13.89 3.72 7.39
C LEU A 59 -15.28 4.38 7.50
N PRO A 60 -16.07 4.18 8.58
CA PRO A 60 -17.32 4.89 8.77
C PRO A 60 -17.14 6.41 8.80
N GLY A 61 -16.11 6.90 9.47
CA GLY A 61 -15.77 8.32 9.51
C GLY A 61 -15.41 8.91 8.16
N LEU A 62 -14.62 8.17 7.35
CA LEU A 62 -14.27 8.57 5.98
C LEU A 62 -15.52 8.70 5.09
N VAL A 63 -16.39 7.69 5.11
CA VAL A 63 -17.64 7.70 4.32
C VAL A 63 -18.58 8.82 4.77
N ALA A 64 -18.73 9.02 6.08
CA ALA A 64 -19.53 10.11 6.62
C ALA A 64 -18.98 11.49 6.23
N ALA A 65 -17.64 11.69 6.33
CA ALA A 65 -17.01 12.93 5.92
C ALA A 65 -17.23 13.22 4.44
N ARG A 66 -17.08 12.23 3.55
CA ARG A 66 -17.37 12.39 2.11
C ARG A 66 -18.83 12.69 1.82
N ARG A 67 -19.76 12.13 2.62
CA ARG A 67 -21.20 12.34 2.45
C ARG A 67 -21.64 13.72 2.85
N PHE A 68 -21.17 14.22 3.99
CA PHE A 68 -21.70 15.41 4.64
C PHE A 68 -20.86 16.68 4.44
N SER A 69 -19.61 16.55 4.01
CA SER A 69 -18.78 17.72 3.75
C SER A 69 -19.20 18.42 2.46
N LYS A 70 -19.05 19.74 2.46
CA LYS A 70 -19.19 20.54 1.23
C LYS A 70 -18.00 20.25 0.32
N GLY A 71 -18.24 19.61 -0.82
CA GLY A 71 -17.19 19.24 -1.77
C GLY A 71 -17.71 18.45 -2.96
N ALA A 72 -16.84 17.74 -3.61
CA ALA A 72 -17.14 16.95 -4.80
C ALA A 72 -17.89 15.65 -4.41
N THR A 73 -19.18 15.76 -4.16
CA THR A 73 -20.07 14.64 -3.80
C THR A 73 -20.28 13.63 -4.94
N ASP A 74 -19.79 13.94 -6.14
CA ASP A 74 -19.80 13.10 -7.35
C ASP A 74 -18.52 12.26 -7.50
N LYS A 75 -17.46 12.54 -6.71
CA LYS A 75 -16.20 11.78 -6.81
C LYS A 75 -16.39 10.34 -6.31
N PRO A 76 -16.10 9.33 -7.15
CA PRO A 76 -16.25 7.94 -6.75
C PRO A 76 -15.22 7.53 -5.71
N LEU A 77 -15.56 6.52 -4.93
CA LEU A 77 -14.65 5.77 -4.07
C LEU A 77 -14.86 4.28 -4.32
N THR A 78 -13.78 3.59 -4.67
CA THR A 78 -13.76 2.13 -4.77
C THR A 78 -13.08 1.57 -3.53
N ILE A 79 -13.75 0.69 -2.80
CA ILE A 79 -13.18 -0.03 -1.64
C ILE A 79 -12.89 -1.44 -2.09
N VAL A 80 -11.60 -1.79 -2.10
CA VAL A 80 -11.07 -3.13 -2.40
C VAL A 80 -10.76 -3.81 -1.08
N TYR A 81 -11.18 -5.04 -0.87
CA TYR A 81 -11.01 -5.72 0.42
C TYR A 81 -10.91 -7.24 0.26
N PRO A 82 -10.27 -7.94 1.23
CA PRO A 82 -10.19 -9.40 1.18
C PRO A 82 -11.59 -10.01 1.20
N GLU A 83 -11.88 -10.91 0.25
CA GLU A 83 -13.12 -11.67 0.33
C GLU A 83 -13.20 -12.46 1.65
N GLN A 84 -14.41 -12.62 2.18
CA GLN A 84 -14.69 -13.30 3.44
C GLN A 84 -14.16 -12.62 4.71
N SER A 85 -13.60 -11.41 4.64
CA SER A 85 -13.20 -10.65 5.83
C SER A 85 -14.44 -10.24 6.65
N ARG A 86 -14.52 -10.76 7.88
CA ARG A 86 -15.64 -10.48 8.79
C ARG A 86 -15.60 -9.05 9.32
N GLY A 87 -14.41 -8.54 9.61
CA GLY A 87 -14.24 -7.18 10.10
C GLY A 87 -14.66 -6.13 9.07
N VAL A 88 -14.28 -6.34 7.80
CA VAL A 88 -14.73 -5.46 6.70
C VAL A 88 -16.23 -5.57 6.49
N GLN A 89 -16.80 -6.78 6.55
CA GLN A 89 -18.26 -6.95 6.42
C GLN A 89 -19.01 -6.25 7.55
N ALA A 90 -18.54 -6.34 8.80
CA ALA A 90 -19.14 -5.63 9.94
C ALA A 90 -19.11 -4.11 9.76
N ALA A 91 -17.98 -3.56 9.27
CA ALA A 91 -17.86 -2.13 8.96
C ALA A 91 -18.82 -1.72 7.84
N ARG A 92 -18.99 -2.55 6.81
CA ARG A 92 -19.94 -2.31 5.71
C ARG A 92 -21.39 -2.34 6.18
N ASP A 93 -21.76 -3.28 7.05
CA ASP A 93 -23.11 -3.41 7.62
C ASP A 93 -23.44 -2.22 8.51
N LEU A 94 -22.47 -1.75 9.31
CA LEU A 94 -22.59 -0.52 10.08
C LEU A 94 -22.88 0.68 9.16
N LEU A 95 -22.15 0.81 8.05
CA LEU A 95 -22.38 1.89 7.07
C LEU A 95 -23.76 1.79 6.43
N GLY A 96 -24.21 0.58 6.08
CA GLY A 96 -25.55 0.36 5.53
C GLY A 96 -26.66 0.75 6.49
N THR A 97 -26.45 0.55 7.80
CA THR A 97 -27.43 0.89 8.84
C THR A 97 -27.40 2.37 9.22
N ALA A 98 -26.20 2.90 9.50
CA ALA A 98 -26.04 4.26 10.01
C ALA A 98 -26.15 5.32 8.92
N TYR A 99 -25.82 5.00 7.68
CA TYR A 99 -25.75 5.95 6.57
C TYR A 99 -26.54 5.47 5.35
N ALA A 100 -27.76 5.02 5.54
CA ALA A 100 -28.66 4.66 4.45
C ALA A 100 -28.73 5.81 3.41
N GLY A 101 -28.45 5.50 2.14
CA GLY A 101 -28.43 6.50 1.08
C GLY A 101 -27.11 7.28 0.98
N VAL A 102 -25.97 6.60 0.86
CA VAL A 102 -24.70 7.21 0.40
C VAL A 102 -24.95 7.92 -0.93
N VAL A 103 -24.62 9.21 -1.00
CA VAL A 103 -24.96 10.09 -2.14
C VAL A 103 -23.83 10.21 -3.17
N PHE A 104 -22.68 9.59 -2.94
CA PHE A 104 -21.59 9.53 -3.90
C PHE A 104 -21.40 8.10 -4.43
N PRO A 105 -20.80 7.91 -5.62
CA PRO A 105 -20.57 6.57 -6.16
C PRO A 105 -19.60 5.79 -5.26
N LEU A 106 -20.11 4.81 -4.52
CA LEU A 106 -19.35 3.93 -3.63
C LEU A 106 -19.42 2.50 -4.16
N THR A 107 -18.27 1.96 -4.55
CA THR A 107 -18.14 0.60 -5.08
C THR A 107 -17.35 -0.27 -4.11
N TRP A 108 -17.81 -1.49 -3.86
CA TRP A 108 -17.12 -2.48 -3.04
C TRP A 108 -16.68 -3.65 -3.93
N ILE A 109 -15.39 -3.98 -3.88
CA ILE A 109 -14.79 -5.07 -4.65
C ILE A 109 -14.12 -6.03 -3.70
N ALA A 110 -14.71 -7.19 -3.48
CA ALA A 110 -14.08 -8.30 -2.77
C ALA A 110 -13.03 -8.94 -3.70
N VAL A 111 -11.83 -9.20 -3.18
CA VAL A 111 -10.71 -9.74 -3.95
C VAL A 111 -10.05 -10.91 -3.22
N ALA A 112 -9.57 -11.86 -4.01
CA ALA A 112 -8.68 -12.94 -3.60
C ALA A 112 -7.24 -12.64 -4.04
N PRO A 113 -6.23 -13.34 -3.49
CA PRO A 113 -4.86 -13.26 -4.00
C PRO A 113 -4.79 -13.51 -5.51
N GLY A 114 -4.00 -12.71 -6.22
CA GLY A 114 -3.88 -12.75 -7.69
C GLY A 114 -4.90 -11.91 -8.44
N THR A 115 -5.88 -11.31 -7.74
CA THR A 115 -6.86 -10.41 -8.39
C THR A 115 -6.23 -9.04 -8.65
N GLY A 116 -6.46 -8.51 -9.87
CA GLY A 116 -6.04 -7.17 -10.27
C GLY A 116 -7.24 -6.22 -10.43
N VAL A 117 -7.14 -5.01 -9.85
CA VAL A 117 -8.12 -3.94 -10.00
C VAL A 117 -7.48 -2.79 -10.79
N PRO A 118 -8.04 -2.37 -11.94
CA PRO A 118 -7.49 -1.30 -12.75
C PRO A 118 -7.45 0.05 -12.00
N LEU A 119 -6.30 0.72 -12.00
CA LEU A 119 -6.12 2.09 -11.50
C LEU A 119 -6.03 3.14 -12.62
N GLY A 120 -6.21 2.73 -13.89
CA GLY A 120 -6.01 3.59 -15.05
C GLY A 120 -4.53 3.84 -15.39
N LYS A 121 -4.30 4.50 -16.55
CA LYS A 121 -2.95 4.85 -17.03
C LYS A 121 -1.97 3.67 -17.10
N GLY A 122 -2.45 2.48 -17.48
CA GLY A 122 -1.63 1.28 -17.54
C GLY A 122 -1.19 0.72 -16.18
N ARG A 123 -1.91 1.05 -15.11
CA ARG A 123 -1.65 0.57 -13.75
C ARG A 123 -2.76 -0.35 -13.26
N SER A 124 -2.39 -1.34 -12.48
CA SER A 124 -3.30 -2.21 -11.74
C SER A 124 -2.87 -2.32 -10.28
N LEU A 125 -3.84 -2.38 -9.38
CA LEU A 125 -3.67 -2.78 -8.00
C LEU A 125 -3.84 -4.29 -7.93
N GLU A 126 -2.81 -5.02 -7.57
CA GLU A 126 -2.82 -6.47 -7.48
C GLU A 126 -2.73 -6.91 -6.03
N ALA A 127 -3.67 -7.76 -5.62
CA ALA A 127 -3.67 -8.38 -4.30
C ALA A 127 -2.79 -9.62 -4.27
N PHE A 128 -2.04 -9.82 -3.18
CA PHE A 128 -1.26 -11.03 -2.95
C PHE A 128 -1.48 -11.58 -1.54
N ALA A 129 -1.32 -12.89 -1.39
CA ALA A 129 -1.49 -13.55 -0.10
C ALA A 129 -0.39 -13.14 0.87
N VAL A 130 -0.76 -12.90 2.13
CA VAL A 130 0.17 -12.72 3.24
C VAL A 130 -0.22 -13.63 4.40
N ARG A 131 0.75 -13.94 5.24
CA ARG A 131 0.51 -14.72 6.46
C ARG A 131 0.35 -13.75 7.63
N HIS A 132 -0.82 -13.82 8.26
CA HIS A 132 -1.17 -13.04 9.45
C HIS A 132 -1.92 -13.94 10.45
N VAL A 133 -3.04 -13.49 11.00
CA VAL A 133 -3.85 -14.26 11.96
C VAL A 133 -4.68 -15.29 11.23
N GLU A 134 -4.74 -16.52 11.79
CA GLU A 134 -5.59 -17.57 11.27
C GLU A 134 -7.09 -17.20 11.42
N GLY A 135 -7.87 -17.42 10.37
CA GLY A 135 -9.31 -17.19 10.38
C GLY A 135 -9.77 -15.77 9.99
N GLU A 136 -8.84 -14.80 9.82
CA GLU A 136 -9.13 -13.52 9.18
C GLU A 136 -8.29 -13.39 7.91
N PRO A 137 -8.92 -13.28 6.71
CA PRO A 137 -8.18 -13.12 5.46
C PRO A 137 -7.37 -11.84 5.46
N ALA A 138 -6.09 -11.93 5.10
CA ALA A 138 -5.19 -10.79 4.99
C ALA A 138 -4.51 -10.77 3.63
N LEU A 139 -4.37 -9.57 3.06
CA LEU A 139 -3.78 -9.32 1.76
C LEU A 139 -2.72 -8.22 1.84
N GLY A 140 -1.63 -8.44 1.13
CA GLY A 140 -0.77 -7.36 0.68
C GLY A 140 -1.24 -6.86 -0.69
N TYR A 141 -0.82 -5.66 -1.04
CA TYR A 141 -1.15 -5.02 -2.32
C TYR A 141 0.09 -4.49 -3.00
N ARG A 142 0.12 -4.57 -4.34
CA ARG A 142 1.14 -3.92 -5.16
C ARG A 142 0.51 -3.18 -6.33
N VAL A 143 1.07 -2.06 -6.70
CA VAL A 143 0.71 -1.33 -7.91
C VAL A 143 1.72 -1.67 -9.00
N VAL A 144 1.24 -2.38 -10.01
CA VAL A 144 2.02 -2.75 -11.19
C VAL A 144 1.71 -1.77 -12.31
N GLU A 145 2.73 -1.13 -12.84
CA GLU A 145 2.65 -0.27 -14.03
C GLU A 145 3.14 -1.04 -15.25
N THR A 146 2.29 -1.09 -16.27
CA THR A 146 2.61 -1.72 -17.56
C THR A 146 2.87 -0.62 -18.58
N LYS A 147 4.07 -0.61 -19.16
CA LYS A 147 4.47 0.34 -20.20
C LYS A 147 4.91 -0.39 -21.45
N ARG A 148 4.67 0.25 -22.59
CA ARG A 148 5.23 -0.17 -23.87
C ARG A 148 6.45 0.70 -24.16
N ARG A 149 7.59 0.09 -24.45
CA ARG A 149 8.81 0.77 -24.85
C ARG A 149 9.43 0.09 -26.05
N LEU A 150 10.32 0.78 -26.74
CA LEU A 150 11.11 0.16 -27.78
C LEU A 150 11.94 -0.98 -27.19
N LYS A 151 12.02 -2.08 -27.90
CA LYS A 151 12.91 -3.19 -27.58
C LYS A 151 14.37 -2.69 -27.55
N PRO A 152 15.27 -3.29 -26.75
CA PRO A 152 16.66 -2.87 -26.64
C PRO A 152 17.37 -2.73 -28.00
N GLU A 153 17.11 -3.66 -28.93
CA GLU A 153 17.68 -3.64 -30.29
C GLU A 153 17.21 -2.43 -31.14
N HIS A 154 16.15 -1.76 -30.74
CA HIS A 154 15.56 -0.58 -31.41
C HIS A 154 15.74 0.71 -30.61
N ALA A 155 16.45 0.68 -29.48
CA ALA A 155 16.60 1.82 -28.57
C ALA A 155 17.28 3.04 -29.21
N SER A 156 18.09 2.84 -30.26
CA SER A 156 18.78 3.90 -31.01
C SER A 156 17.94 4.54 -32.13
N MET A 157 16.74 4.03 -32.40
CA MET A 157 15.87 4.59 -33.45
C MET A 157 15.45 6.00 -33.10
N SER A 158 15.53 6.88 -34.07
CA SER A 158 14.98 8.24 -33.97
C SER A 158 13.44 8.23 -33.96
N GLN A 159 12.86 9.31 -33.46
CA GLN A 159 11.41 9.48 -33.47
C GLN A 159 10.83 9.35 -34.89
N ALA A 160 11.52 9.89 -35.93
CA ALA A 160 11.09 9.81 -37.31
C ALA A 160 11.05 8.38 -37.86
N GLU A 161 12.02 7.53 -37.50
CA GLU A 161 12.06 6.12 -37.88
C GLU A 161 10.95 5.32 -37.20
N VAL A 162 10.65 5.62 -35.92
CA VAL A 162 9.54 5.00 -35.19
C VAL A 162 8.19 5.39 -35.83
N GLU A 163 8.02 6.65 -36.21
CA GLU A 163 6.82 7.14 -36.90
C GLU A 163 6.69 6.54 -38.30
N ALA A 164 7.78 6.37 -39.04
CA ALA A 164 7.77 5.68 -40.35
C ALA A 164 7.33 4.22 -40.17
N ALA A 165 7.90 3.51 -39.21
CA ALA A 165 7.50 2.14 -38.91
C ALA A 165 6.03 2.03 -38.47
N ALA A 166 5.52 3.06 -37.78
CA ALA A 166 4.11 3.10 -37.39
C ALA A 166 3.19 3.26 -38.61
N ARG A 167 3.57 4.10 -39.58
CA ARG A 167 2.83 4.26 -40.85
C ARG A 167 2.81 2.97 -41.67
N ASP A 168 3.91 2.20 -41.61
CA ASP A 168 4.05 0.90 -42.28
C ASP A 168 3.38 -0.26 -41.51
N GLY A 169 2.69 0.01 -40.40
CA GLY A 169 2.05 -1.03 -39.57
C GLY A 169 3.02 -1.89 -38.76
N ARG A 170 4.32 -1.55 -38.73
CA ARG A 170 5.38 -2.34 -38.03
C ARG A 170 5.63 -1.89 -36.59
N ARG A 171 4.92 -0.89 -36.08
CA ARG A 171 5.14 -0.35 -34.72
C ARG A 171 5.11 -1.41 -33.65
N GLU A 172 4.18 -2.34 -33.73
CA GLU A 172 4.00 -3.39 -32.73
C GLU A 172 5.22 -4.31 -32.62
N SER A 173 5.89 -4.61 -33.73
CA SER A 173 7.11 -5.45 -33.74
C SER A 173 8.31 -4.78 -33.07
N LEU A 174 8.31 -3.44 -32.98
CA LEU A 174 9.39 -2.66 -32.36
C LEU A 174 9.23 -2.53 -30.84
N LEU A 175 8.06 -2.83 -30.30
CA LEU A 175 7.75 -2.57 -28.89
C LEU A 175 7.76 -3.86 -28.08
N GLU A 176 8.18 -3.72 -26.84
CA GLU A 176 7.98 -4.70 -25.78
C GLU A 176 7.11 -4.15 -24.68
N THR A 177 6.42 -5.03 -23.96
CA THR A 177 5.68 -4.69 -22.76
C THR A 177 6.57 -4.94 -21.55
N VAL A 178 6.75 -3.91 -20.72
CA VAL A 178 7.52 -3.99 -19.48
C VAL A 178 6.61 -3.70 -18.31
N THR A 179 6.68 -4.53 -17.29
CA THR A 179 5.99 -4.33 -16.03
C THR A 179 6.97 -3.85 -14.96
N HIS A 180 6.52 -2.95 -14.10
CA HIS A 180 7.30 -2.42 -12.99
C HIS A 180 6.41 -2.24 -11.75
N VAL A 181 6.90 -2.66 -10.59
CA VAL A 181 6.22 -2.43 -9.32
C VAL A 181 6.53 -1.01 -8.83
N ARG A 182 5.53 -0.14 -8.88
CA ARG A 182 5.66 1.26 -8.43
C ARG A 182 5.58 1.39 -6.91
N PHE A 183 4.69 0.60 -6.31
CA PHE A 183 4.36 0.66 -4.90
C PHE A 183 3.95 -0.74 -4.44
N ALA A 184 4.32 -1.10 -3.22
CA ALA A 184 3.78 -2.28 -2.55
C ALA A 184 3.60 -2.01 -1.05
N HIS A 185 2.61 -2.68 -0.47
CA HIS A 185 2.29 -2.64 0.96
C HIS A 185 1.99 -4.06 1.43
N SER A 186 2.69 -4.53 2.46
CA SER A 186 2.51 -5.89 2.95
C SER A 186 1.16 -6.13 3.64
N GLY A 187 0.49 -5.07 4.13
CA GLY A 187 -0.48 -5.26 5.22
C GLY A 187 0.23 -5.80 6.45
N ASP A 188 -0.51 -6.11 7.50
CA ASP A 188 0.04 -6.82 8.65
C ASP A 188 0.42 -8.23 8.23
N ALA A 189 1.69 -8.56 8.40
CA ALA A 189 2.21 -9.80 7.81
C ALA A 189 3.50 -10.29 8.47
N MET A 190 3.71 -11.59 8.42
CA MET A 190 5.04 -12.18 8.41
C MET A 190 5.80 -11.72 7.16
N PRO A 191 7.14 -11.94 7.07
CA PRO A 191 7.91 -11.58 5.89
C PRO A 191 7.27 -12.09 4.60
N ILE A 192 7.07 -11.18 3.63
CA ILE A 192 6.51 -11.53 2.32
C ILE A 192 7.59 -12.11 1.39
N ASP A 193 7.17 -12.84 0.36
CA ASP A 193 8.08 -13.30 -0.69
C ASP A 193 8.67 -12.08 -1.45
N PRO A 194 10.01 -11.89 -1.43
CA PRO A 194 10.66 -10.79 -2.13
C PRO A 194 10.37 -10.73 -3.64
N ALA A 195 10.07 -11.86 -4.26
CA ALA A 195 9.74 -11.91 -5.70
C ALA A 195 8.46 -11.14 -6.03
N LEU A 196 7.51 -11.02 -5.09
CA LEU A 196 6.26 -10.27 -5.28
C LEU A 196 6.51 -8.77 -5.47
N VAL A 197 7.60 -8.25 -4.92
CA VAL A 197 7.90 -6.82 -4.87
C VAL A 197 9.26 -6.47 -5.48
N ALA A 198 9.80 -7.37 -6.32
CA ALA A 198 11.12 -7.22 -6.92
C ALA A 198 11.28 -5.87 -7.64
N GLY A 199 12.31 -5.12 -7.28
CA GLY A 199 12.66 -3.81 -7.83
C GLY A 199 11.62 -2.71 -7.57
N ALA A 200 10.72 -2.86 -6.60
CA ALA A 200 9.71 -1.86 -6.29
C ALA A 200 10.32 -0.49 -6.00
N ASP A 201 9.66 0.58 -6.46
CA ASP A 201 10.11 1.93 -6.13
C ASP A 201 9.91 2.23 -4.63
N LEU A 202 8.79 1.78 -4.06
CA LEU A 202 8.44 1.94 -2.66
C LEU A 202 7.79 0.65 -2.12
N LEU A 203 8.35 0.10 -1.04
CA LEU A 203 7.75 -0.96 -0.24
C LEU A 203 7.44 -0.42 1.16
N VAL A 204 6.19 -0.59 1.60
CA VAL A 204 5.80 -0.45 3.01
C VAL A 204 5.64 -1.86 3.57
N HIS A 205 6.39 -2.19 4.61
CA HIS A 205 6.43 -3.54 5.17
C HIS A 205 6.24 -3.55 6.68
N ASP A 206 5.44 -4.49 7.18
CA ASP A 206 5.28 -4.78 8.60
C ASP A 206 6.66 -4.95 9.27
N ALA A 207 6.84 -4.27 10.38
CA ALA A 207 8.02 -4.33 11.24
C ALA A 207 7.60 -4.12 12.70
N THR A 208 6.60 -4.90 13.13
CA THR A 208 5.96 -4.76 14.44
C THR A 208 6.95 -4.95 15.58
N PHE A 209 7.89 -5.86 15.42
CA PHE A 209 8.85 -6.19 16.48
C PHE A 209 10.28 -5.78 16.09
N LEU A 210 11.01 -5.24 17.05
CA LEU A 210 12.43 -4.94 16.85
C LEU A 210 13.25 -6.22 16.73
N GLU A 211 12.95 -7.22 17.55
CA GLU A 211 13.71 -8.46 17.66
C GLU A 211 12.78 -9.68 17.73
N GLU A 212 13.29 -10.86 17.31
CA GLU A 212 12.52 -12.10 17.31
C GLU A 212 12.03 -12.52 18.72
N PRO A 213 12.80 -12.38 19.82
CA PRO A 213 12.32 -12.72 21.14
C PRO A 213 11.09 -11.94 21.63
N ASP A 214 10.83 -10.76 21.06
CA ASP A 214 9.66 -9.96 21.39
C ASP A 214 8.36 -10.51 20.75
N ARG A 215 8.51 -11.33 19.70
CA ARG A 215 7.42 -11.91 18.94
C ARG A 215 6.89 -13.17 19.59
N LYS A 216 5.76 -13.05 20.30
CA LYS A 216 5.11 -14.21 20.94
C LYS A 216 4.43 -15.15 19.94
N TYR A 217 3.85 -14.60 18.86
CA TYR A 217 3.13 -15.36 17.84
C TYR A 217 3.64 -14.96 16.45
N PRO A 218 3.77 -15.91 15.51
CA PRO A 218 4.29 -15.65 14.17
C PRO A 218 3.19 -15.06 13.25
N ILE A 219 2.75 -13.85 13.54
CA ILE A 219 1.70 -13.13 12.83
C ILE A 219 2.15 -11.76 12.30
N HIS A 220 3.32 -11.28 12.73
CA HIS A 220 3.94 -10.04 12.29
C HIS A 220 5.44 -10.23 12.05
N ALA A 221 6.02 -9.41 11.19
CA ALA A 221 7.44 -9.41 10.94
C ALA A 221 8.24 -8.68 12.03
N THR A 222 9.52 -9.03 12.10
CA THR A 222 10.53 -8.23 12.79
C THR A 222 11.15 -7.21 11.82
N THR A 223 11.84 -6.21 12.37
CA THR A 223 12.60 -5.24 11.59
C THR A 223 13.65 -5.91 10.71
N GLU A 224 14.38 -6.89 11.25
CA GLU A 224 15.41 -7.62 10.51
C GLU A 224 14.83 -8.38 9.32
N GLU A 225 13.69 -9.04 9.51
CA GLU A 225 12.96 -9.75 8.46
C GLU A 225 12.48 -8.79 7.37
N ALA A 226 11.91 -7.63 7.73
CA ALA A 226 11.48 -6.60 6.77
C ALA A 226 12.67 -6.05 5.95
N LEU A 227 13.79 -5.79 6.60
CA LEU A 227 15.04 -5.36 5.94
C LEU A 227 15.59 -6.44 5.00
N ALA A 228 15.52 -7.72 5.40
CA ALA A 228 15.94 -8.83 4.57
C ALA A 228 15.07 -8.96 3.30
N VAL A 229 13.74 -8.79 3.43
CA VAL A 229 12.82 -8.73 2.28
C VAL A 229 13.19 -7.56 1.36
N GLY A 230 13.34 -6.35 1.90
CA GLY A 230 13.69 -5.16 1.13
C GLY A 230 15.00 -5.32 0.36
N ARG A 231 16.02 -5.90 1.01
CA ARG A 231 17.32 -6.21 0.40
C ARG A 231 17.20 -7.26 -0.71
N ALA A 232 16.56 -8.38 -0.43
CA ALA A 232 16.41 -9.47 -1.39
C ALA A 232 15.58 -9.06 -2.62
N ALA A 233 14.58 -8.24 -2.44
CA ALA A 233 13.75 -7.68 -3.52
C ALA A 233 14.46 -6.56 -4.28
N GLY A 234 15.53 -5.97 -3.76
CA GLY A 234 16.19 -4.80 -4.37
C GLY A 234 15.29 -3.58 -4.46
N VAL A 235 14.44 -3.33 -3.44
CA VAL A 235 13.54 -2.17 -3.43
C VAL A 235 14.34 -0.87 -3.27
N LYS A 236 13.87 0.22 -3.86
CA LYS A 236 14.57 1.52 -3.78
C LYS A 236 14.33 2.22 -2.46
N THR A 237 13.10 2.20 -1.98
CA THR A 237 12.72 2.79 -0.69
C THR A 237 11.91 1.79 0.11
N LEU A 238 12.28 1.59 1.36
CA LEU A 238 11.57 0.77 2.35
C LEU A 238 11.03 1.67 3.45
N VAL A 239 9.73 1.55 3.72
CA VAL A 239 9.08 2.15 4.89
C VAL A 239 8.68 1.02 5.83
N LEU A 240 9.28 1.00 7.01
CA LEU A 240 8.88 0.15 8.11
C LEU A 240 7.63 0.74 8.75
N TYR A 241 6.63 -0.09 9.05
CA TYR A 241 5.40 0.38 9.68
C TYR A 241 4.88 -0.62 10.72
N HIS A 242 3.82 -0.28 11.41
CA HIS A 242 3.14 -1.10 12.41
C HIS A 242 3.96 -1.36 13.68
N LEU A 243 4.87 -0.43 14.05
CA LEU A 243 5.66 -0.61 15.26
C LEU A 243 4.78 -0.85 16.50
N SER A 244 5.09 -1.87 17.27
CA SER A 244 4.34 -2.23 18.49
C SER A 244 4.32 -1.10 19.50
N ILE A 245 3.18 -0.92 20.18
CA ILE A 245 3.03 0.03 21.31
C ILE A 245 3.97 -0.25 22.49
N ARG A 246 4.64 -1.40 22.54
CA ARG A 246 5.64 -1.74 23.57
C ARG A 246 6.88 -0.86 23.51
N TYR A 247 7.17 -0.32 22.32
CA TYR A 247 8.37 0.47 22.12
C TYR A 247 8.02 1.95 22.11
N ASP A 248 8.67 2.73 22.95
CA ASP A 248 8.66 4.16 22.78
C ASP A 248 9.63 4.58 21.65
N ARG A 249 9.36 5.72 21.04
CA ARG A 249 10.14 6.22 19.91
C ARG A 249 11.60 6.50 20.26
N ALA A 250 11.87 6.96 21.47
CA ALA A 250 13.23 7.32 21.89
C ALA A 250 14.12 6.07 21.96
N THR A 251 13.55 4.94 22.37
CA THR A 251 14.25 3.65 22.45
C THR A 251 14.31 2.95 21.09
N ALA A 252 13.21 2.99 20.32
CA ALA A 252 13.11 2.26 19.06
C ALA A 252 14.01 2.85 17.95
N LEU A 253 14.06 4.19 17.80
CA LEU A 253 14.80 4.80 16.69
C LEU A 253 16.30 4.47 16.67
N PRO A 254 17.06 4.53 17.79
CA PRO A 254 18.46 4.12 17.79
C PRO A 254 18.65 2.66 17.40
N ALA A 255 17.81 1.75 17.90
CA ALA A 255 17.85 0.33 17.56
C ALA A 255 17.59 0.10 16.08
N LEU A 256 16.53 0.70 15.52
CA LEU A 256 16.20 0.62 14.10
C LEU A 256 17.34 1.12 13.21
N ARG A 257 17.95 2.26 13.54
CA ARG A 257 19.09 2.79 12.79
C ARG A 257 20.30 1.86 12.81
N ALA A 258 20.59 1.25 13.96
CA ALA A 258 21.65 0.26 14.08
C ALA A 258 21.38 -0.97 13.22
N GLN A 259 20.15 -1.49 13.24
CA GLN A 259 19.73 -2.63 12.41
C GLN A 259 19.80 -2.31 10.92
N VAL A 260 19.33 -1.13 10.49
CA VAL A 260 19.44 -0.68 9.09
C VAL A 260 20.89 -0.61 8.65
N ALA A 261 21.78 -0.04 9.48
CA ALA A 261 23.22 0.04 9.17
C ALA A 261 23.87 -1.34 9.03
N ALA A 262 23.45 -2.30 9.85
CA ALA A 262 23.99 -3.67 9.84
C ALA A 262 23.38 -4.58 8.74
N SER A 263 22.18 -4.24 8.23
CA SER A 263 21.36 -5.12 7.37
C SER A 263 21.94 -5.37 5.97
N GLY A 264 22.85 -4.49 5.48
CA GLY A 264 23.30 -4.48 4.09
C GLY A 264 22.21 -4.03 3.09
N PHE A 265 21.05 -3.55 3.54
CA PHE A 265 20.09 -2.90 2.66
C PHE A 265 20.67 -1.56 2.15
N THR A 266 20.61 -1.30 0.85
CA THR A 266 21.26 -0.14 0.23
C THR A 266 20.30 0.97 -0.17
N GLY A 267 18.98 0.71 -0.18
CA GLY A 267 17.96 1.70 -0.49
C GLY A 267 17.70 2.68 0.66
N ASP A 268 16.84 3.65 0.43
CA ASP A 268 16.36 4.55 1.48
C ASP A 268 15.48 3.79 2.47
N CYS A 269 15.70 3.98 3.78
CA CYS A 269 14.92 3.32 4.82
C CYS A 269 14.30 4.34 5.79
N TRP A 270 13.01 4.17 6.06
CA TRP A 270 12.20 5.08 6.86
C TRP A 270 11.32 4.29 7.83
N LEU A 271 10.93 4.94 8.93
CA LEU A 271 9.87 4.47 9.82
C LEU A 271 8.65 5.39 9.66
N LEU A 272 7.49 4.81 9.42
CA LEU A 272 6.22 5.50 9.62
C LEU A 272 5.74 5.27 11.05
N ASP A 273 5.71 6.32 11.86
CA ASP A 273 5.31 6.24 13.27
C ASP A 273 4.49 7.47 13.66
N GLU A 274 3.26 7.25 14.10
CA GLU A 274 2.32 8.29 14.57
C GLU A 274 2.21 9.51 13.64
N GLY A 275 2.10 9.26 12.34
CA GLY A 275 1.95 10.30 11.31
C GLY A 275 3.26 10.93 10.83
N ALA A 276 4.39 10.55 11.40
CA ALA A 276 5.70 11.02 10.97
C ALA A 276 6.45 9.97 10.13
N LEU A 277 7.05 10.40 9.02
CA LEU A 277 8.05 9.63 8.28
C LEU A 277 9.43 10.01 8.79
N LEU A 278 10.09 9.09 9.47
CA LEU A 278 11.36 9.30 10.16
C LEU A 278 12.49 8.59 9.42
N PRO A 279 13.55 9.31 8.97
CA PRO A 279 14.68 8.69 8.30
C PRO A 279 15.45 7.79 9.26
N LEU A 280 15.81 6.59 8.77
CA LEU A 280 16.61 5.62 9.52
C LEU A 280 18.08 5.59 9.05
N ARG A 281 18.38 6.33 7.99
CA ARG A 281 19.74 6.63 7.51
C ARG A 281 20.01 8.11 7.51
#